data_d1e78acab3ad2f72879e3ed3307023c1
#
_entry.id   d1e78acab3ad2f72879e3ed3307023c1
#
_cell.length_a   1.000
_cell.length_b   1.000
_cell.length_c   1.000
_cell.angle_alpha   90.00
_cell.angle_beta   90.00
_cell.angle_gamma   90.00
#
_symmetry.space_group_name_H-M   'P 1'
#
loop_
_entity.id
_entity.type
_entity.pdbx_description
1 polymer ?
#
loop_
_entity_poly.entity_id
_entity_poly.type
_entity_poly.pdbx_seq_one_letter_code
_entity_poly.pdbx_strand_id
1 'polypeptide(L)'
;LLSRKYEVIQSLGTGWEGEAFLVRDRPTDIERAVKRFYPQRTLKDRTAHFYARKLHKLRPCSIVMQYHSRETITYRSLPITLLVSEFVEGELLTGFLERQPGKRLTPFQGLHLLHALAAGIECIHLMKEYHGDLHTDNIIVERYGLGFDLKLLDFYHWGTPRPANIHDDVVEMIRIFYDA
;
A
#
# COMPACT_ATOMS: atom_id res chain seq x y z
N LEU A 1 10.27 -0.07 -20.65
CA LEU A 1 10.54 -1.40 -20.10
C LEU A 1 11.32 -1.26 -18.81
N LEU A 2 10.80 -1.77 -17.69
CA LEU A 2 11.56 -1.89 -16.42
C LEU A 2 12.59 -3.02 -16.49
N SER A 3 12.28 -4.08 -17.25
CA SER A 3 13.16 -5.20 -17.54
C SER A 3 12.64 -5.95 -18.77
N ARG A 4 13.35 -7.03 -19.21
CA ARG A 4 12.81 -7.91 -20.27
C ARG A 4 11.52 -8.61 -19.84
N LYS A 5 11.27 -8.74 -18.54
CA LYS A 5 10.13 -9.43 -17.95
C LYS A 5 8.90 -8.52 -17.83
N TYR A 6 9.09 -7.23 -17.48
CA TYR A 6 8.00 -6.33 -17.18
C TYR A 6 7.86 -5.22 -18.23
N GLU A 7 6.68 -5.14 -18.81
CA GLU A 7 6.25 -4.04 -19.66
C GLU A 7 5.51 -3.00 -18.81
N VAL A 8 5.96 -1.74 -18.84
CA VAL A 8 5.29 -0.65 -18.12
C VAL A 8 4.03 -0.25 -18.89
N ILE A 9 2.89 -0.31 -18.21
CA ILE A 9 1.61 0.17 -18.74
C ILE A 9 1.42 1.64 -18.38
N GLN A 10 1.54 1.97 -17.07
CA GLN A 10 1.42 3.35 -16.61
C GLN A 10 2.20 3.59 -15.31
N SER A 11 2.45 4.86 -14.99
CA SER A 11 2.93 5.28 -13.68
C SER A 11 1.75 5.35 -12.71
N LEU A 12 1.91 4.74 -11.52
CA LEU A 12 0.93 4.80 -10.43
C LEU A 12 1.24 5.93 -9.44
N GLY A 13 2.48 6.45 -9.46
CA GLY A 13 2.88 7.55 -8.62
C GLY A 13 4.37 7.53 -8.28
N THR A 14 4.80 8.63 -7.68
CA THR A 14 6.19 8.85 -7.24
C THR A 14 6.19 9.29 -5.80
N GLY A 15 6.92 8.58 -4.96
CA GLY A 15 7.06 8.90 -3.54
C GLY A 15 8.52 9.13 -3.14
N TRP A 16 8.73 9.33 -1.84
CA TRP A 16 10.05 9.57 -1.25
C TRP A 16 11.05 8.43 -1.52
N GLU A 17 10.60 7.18 -1.47
CA GLU A 17 11.45 6.00 -1.56
C GLU A 17 11.66 5.52 -2.99
N GLY A 18 10.75 5.85 -3.90
CA GLY A 18 10.77 5.33 -5.25
C GLY A 18 9.55 5.70 -6.07
N GLU A 19 9.39 5.00 -7.17
CA GLU A 19 8.27 5.16 -8.09
C GLU A 19 7.49 3.84 -8.20
N ALA A 20 6.18 3.94 -8.27
CA ALA A 20 5.27 2.82 -8.49
C ALA A 20 4.75 2.80 -9.93
N PHE A 21 4.69 1.63 -10.53
CA PHE A 21 4.23 1.40 -11.89
C PHE A 21 3.23 0.26 -11.95
N LEU A 22 2.20 0.40 -12.76
CA LEU A 22 1.45 -0.71 -13.30
C LEU A 22 2.29 -1.35 -14.41
N VAL A 23 2.54 -2.61 -14.29
CA VAL A 23 3.30 -3.39 -15.29
C VAL A 23 2.53 -4.64 -15.68
N ARG A 24 2.83 -5.13 -16.88
CA ARG A 24 2.42 -6.46 -17.34
C ARG A 24 3.60 -7.41 -17.25
N ASP A 25 3.42 -8.52 -16.54
CA ASP A 25 4.37 -9.64 -16.53
C ASP A 25 4.23 -10.40 -17.85
N ARG A 26 5.18 -10.21 -18.76
CA ARG A 26 5.13 -10.75 -20.14
C ARG A 26 4.96 -12.27 -20.22
N PRO A 27 5.63 -13.08 -19.39
CA PRO A 27 5.43 -14.54 -19.40
C PRO A 27 4.03 -14.99 -19.05
N THR A 28 3.32 -14.26 -18.20
CA THR A 28 2.01 -14.68 -17.67
C THR A 28 0.85 -13.80 -18.12
N ASP A 29 1.13 -12.66 -18.75
CA ASP A 29 0.17 -11.61 -19.13
C ASP A 29 -0.61 -11.02 -17.92
N ILE A 30 -0.09 -11.22 -16.69
CA ILE A 30 -0.73 -10.75 -15.46
C ILE A 30 -0.25 -9.33 -15.14
N GLU A 31 -1.19 -8.48 -14.78
CA GLU A 31 -0.89 -7.12 -14.30
C GLU A 31 -0.40 -7.15 -12.85
N ARG A 32 0.62 -6.34 -12.57
CA ARG A 32 1.29 -6.22 -11.27
C ARG A 32 1.58 -4.77 -10.95
N ALA A 33 1.62 -4.45 -9.66
CA ALA A 33 2.23 -3.21 -9.19
C ALA A 33 3.71 -3.45 -8.91
N VAL A 34 4.57 -2.56 -9.39
CA VAL A 34 6.01 -2.62 -9.13
C VAL A 34 6.48 -1.30 -8.54
N LYS A 35 7.00 -1.36 -7.32
CA LYS A 35 7.69 -0.23 -6.68
C LYS A 35 9.20 -0.34 -6.99
N ARG A 36 9.72 0.65 -7.74
CA ARG A 36 11.13 0.83 -8.04
C ARG A 36 11.77 1.72 -6.99
N PHE A 37 12.64 1.19 -6.17
CA PHE A 37 13.33 1.98 -5.14
C PHE A 37 14.46 2.82 -5.73
N TYR A 38 14.61 4.05 -5.21
CA TYR A 38 15.74 4.90 -5.57
C TYR A 38 17.04 4.37 -4.91
N PRO A 39 18.14 4.14 -5.67
CA PRO A 39 19.38 3.59 -5.13
C PRO A 39 19.95 4.40 -3.95
N GLN A 40 19.84 5.73 -4.00
CA GLN A 40 20.32 6.63 -2.94
C GLN A 40 19.49 6.57 -1.65
N ARG A 41 18.26 6.05 -1.71
CA ARG A 41 17.35 5.91 -0.58
C ARG A 41 17.36 4.50 0.02
N THR A 42 17.90 3.55 -0.71
CA THR A 42 17.96 2.14 -0.31
C THR A 42 19.33 1.86 0.30
N LEU A 43 19.54 2.18 1.57
CA LEU A 43 20.78 1.86 2.29
C LEU A 43 21.05 0.34 2.22
N LYS A 44 21.93 -0.09 1.31
CA LYS A 44 22.32 -1.49 1.11
C LYS A 44 21.14 -2.45 0.90
N ASP A 45 20.11 -1.99 0.17
CA ASP A 45 18.94 -2.82 -0.18
C ASP A 45 18.10 -3.32 1.04
N ARG A 46 18.31 -2.71 2.21
CA ARG A 46 17.64 -3.13 3.46
C ARG A 46 16.16 -2.76 3.49
N THR A 47 15.81 -1.58 2.95
CA THR A 47 14.42 -1.07 2.89
C THR A 47 13.50 -2.08 2.21
N ALA A 48 13.80 -2.47 0.97
CA ALA A 48 12.98 -3.42 0.22
C ALA A 48 12.91 -4.80 0.89
N HIS A 49 14.00 -5.24 1.55
CA HIS A 49 14.01 -6.51 2.27
C HIS A 49 13.08 -6.49 3.48
N PHE A 50 13.14 -5.45 4.32
CA PHE A 50 12.26 -5.33 5.49
C PHE A 50 10.80 -5.18 5.09
N TYR A 51 10.54 -4.36 4.06
CA TYR A 51 9.20 -4.16 3.51
C TYR A 51 8.60 -5.47 2.99
N ALA A 52 9.36 -6.23 2.19
CA ALA A 52 8.94 -7.53 1.69
C ALA A 52 8.62 -8.53 2.82
N ARG A 53 9.45 -8.57 3.88
CA ARG A 53 9.20 -9.42 5.05
C ARG A 53 7.95 -9.02 5.81
N LYS A 54 7.71 -7.72 5.99
CA LYS A 54 6.51 -7.20 6.66
C LYS A 54 5.25 -7.57 5.87
N LEU A 55 5.22 -7.29 4.56
CA LEU A 55 4.09 -7.67 3.71
C LEU A 55 3.85 -9.18 3.70
N HIS A 56 4.91 -9.99 3.63
CA HIS A 56 4.77 -11.44 3.69
C HIS A 56 4.19 -11.93 5.01
N LYS A 57 4.60 -11.33 6.14
CA LYS A 57 4.04 -11.63 7.47
C LYS A 57 2.56 -11.26 7.54
N LEU A 58 2.17 -10.13 6.95
CA LEU A 58 0.81 -9.59 6.95
C LEU A 58 -0.12 -10.21 5.88
N ARG A 59 0.35 -11.17 5.09
CA ARG A 59 -0.46 -11.83 4.05
C ARG A 59 -1.81 -12.41 4.50
N PRO A 60 -2.03 -12.81 5.79
CA PRO A 60 -3.35 -13.25 6.24
C PRO A 60 -4.37 -12.10 6.36
N CYS A 61 -3.92 -10.84 6.42
CA CYS A 61 -4.78 -9.67 6.51
C CYS A 61 -5.21 -9.24 5.10
N SER A 62 -6.46 -9.48 4.74
CA SER A 62 -7.00 -9.21 3.39
C SER A 62 -6.91 -7.74 2.97
N ILE A 63 -6.91 -6.83 3.95
CA ILE A 63 -6.75 -5.39 3.72
C ILE A 63 -5.33 -5.02 3.25
N VAL A 64 -4.34 -5.89 3.43
CA VAL A 64 -2.95 -5.62 3.06
C VAL A 64 -2.68 -6.06 1.63
N MET A 65 -2.08 -5.17 0.84
CA MET A 65 -1.62 -5.47 -0.51
C MET A 65 -0.67 -6.68 -0.51
N GLN A 66 -0.95 -7.67 -1.37
CA GLN A 66 -0.20 -8.92 -1.38
C GLN A 66 1.17 -8.77 -2.06
N TYR A 67 2.21 -9.11 -1.31
CA TYR A 67 3.57 -9.22 -1.82
C TYR A 67 3.74 -10.44 -2.73
N HIS A 68 4.39 -10.26 -3.87
CA HIS A 68 4.69 -11.33 -4.82
C HIS A 68 6.18 -11.68 -4.83
N SER A 69 7.04 -10.76 -5.22
CA SER A 69 8.49 -10.99 -5.30
C SER A 69 9.31 -9.71 -5.11
N ARG A 70 10.60 -9.91 -4.79
CA ARG A 70 11.62 -8.88 -4.84
C ARG A 70 12.63 -9.25 -5.92
N GLU A 71 12.90 -8.34 -6.82
CA GLU A 71 13.82 -8.55 -7.93
C GLU A 71 14.88 -7.46 -7.97
N THR A 72 16.03 -7.76 -8.54
CA THR A 72 17.07 -6.78 -8.82
C THR A 72 17.32 -6.75 -10.31
N ILE A 73 17.25 -5.56 -10.90
CA ILE A 73 17.56 -5.33 -12.31
C ILE A 73 18.77 -4.42 -12.44
N THR A 74 19.49 -4.52 -13.56
CA THR A 74 20.57 -3.57 -13.89
C THR A 74 20.03 -2.51 -14.85
N TYR A 75 20.09 -1.26 -14.43
CA TYR A 75 19.75 -0.12 -15.27
C TYR A 75 20.90 0.89 -15.26
N ARG A 76 21.43 1.21 -16.46
CA ARG A 76 22.61 2.08 -16.63
C ARG A 76 23.78 1.66 -15.72
N SER A 77 24.07 0.37 -15.67
CA SER A 77 25.15 -0.25 -14.85
C SER A 77 24.93 -0.15 -13.32
N LEU A 78 23.76 0.30 -12.86
CA LEU A 78 23.42 0.36 -11.45
C LEU A 78 22.39 -0.73 -11.10
N PRO A 79 22.59 -1.47 -9.99
CA PRO A 79 21.57 -2.38 -9.50
C PRO A 79 20.39 -1.58 -8.94
N ILE A 80 19.18 -1.91 -9.39
CA ILE A 80 17.94 -1.30 -8.94
C ILE A 80 17.04 -2.41 -8.39
N THR A 81 16.53 -2.20 -7.19
CA THR A 81 15.59 -3.11 -6.55
C THR A 81 14.16 -2.77 -6.93
N LEU A 82 13.44 -3.81 -7.31
CA LEU A 82 12.02 -3.82 -7.58
C LEU A 82 11.30 -4.64 -6.50
N LEU A 83 10.20 -4.12 -5.98
CA LEU A 83 9.24 -4.88 -5.21
C LEU A 83 8.00 -5.09 -6.07
N VAL A 84 7.66 -6.34 -6.29
CA VAL A 84 6.50 -6.74 -7.10
C VAL A 84 5.39 -7.19 -6.16
N SER A 85 4.19 -6.65 -6.37
CA SER A 85 2.98 -6.95 -5.60
C SER A 85 1.78 -7.14 -6.51
N GLU A 86 0.65 -7.52 -5.94
CA GLU A 86 -0.61 -7.47 -6.67
C GLU A 86 -0.87 -6.03 -7.15
N PHE A 87 -1.48 -5.91 -8.32
CA PHE A 87 -2.11 -4.66 -8.72
C PHE A 87 -3.52 -4.63 -8.12
N VAL A 88 -3.83 -3.58 -7.39
CA VAL A 88 -5.14 -3.37 -6.78
C VAL A 88 -5.93 -2.44 -7.69
N GLU A 89 -6.99 -2.96 -8.29
CA GLU A 89 -7.93 -2.16 -9.05
C GLU A 89 -8.77 -1.32 -8.08
N GLY A 90 -8.84 -0.02 -8.34
CA GLY A 90 -9.57 0.91 -7.48
C GLY A 90 -9.01 2.31 -7.57
N GLU A 91 -9.35 3.14 -6.59
CA GLU A 91 -8.88 4.50 -6.50
C GLU A 91 -8.45 4.83 -5.06
N LEU A 92 -7.57 5.80 -4.91
CA LEU A 92 -7.19 6.30 -3.59
C LEU A 92 -8.40 6.89 -2.86
N LEU A 93 -8.47 6.67 -1.56
CA LEU A 93 -9.57 7.19 -0.73
C LEU A 93 -9.68 8.71 -0.84
N THR A 94 -8.56 9.44 -0.98
CA THR A 94 -8.56 10.88 -1.27
C THR A 94 -9.41 11.21 -2.49
N GLY A 95 -9.15 10.56 -3.63
CA GLY A 95 -9.91 10.78 -4.86
C GLY A 95 -11.38 10.36 -4.73
N PHE A 96 -11.62 9.26 -4.02
CA PHE A 96 -12.99 8.81 -3.72
C PHE A 96 -13.78 9.86 -2.94
N LEU A 97 -13.18 10.44 -1.87
CA LEU A 97 -13.80 11.48 -1.05
C LEU A 97 -14.04 12.78 -1.84
N GLU A 98 -13.07 13.20 -2.66
CA GLU A 98 -13.20 14.41 -3.48
C GLU A 98 -14.42 14.40 -4.42
N ARG A 99 -14.87 13.22 -4.84
CA ARG A 99 -16.04 13.05 -5.72
C ARG A 99 -17.37 12.96 -4.95
N GLN A 100 -17.34 12.86 -3.62
CA GLN A 100 -18.56 12.82 -2.82
C GLN A 100 -19.20 14.22 -2.70
N PRO A 101 -20.51 14.32 -2.57
CA PRO A 101 -21.18 15.59 -2.32
C PRO A 101 -20.61 16.27 -1.06
N GLY A 102 -20.14 17.51 -1.21
CA GLY A 102 -19.49 18.24 -0.13
C GLY A 102 -18.14 17.67 0.31
N LYS A 103 -17.54 16.75 -0.49
CA LYS A 103 -16.31 16.00 -0.20
C LYS A 103 -16.36 15.21 1.11
N ARG A 104 -17.55 14.77 1.49
CA ARG A 104 -17.80 14.02 2.73
C ARG A 104 -18.72 12.84 2.48
N LEU A 105 -18.51 11.81 3.27
CA LEU A 105 -19.40 10.66 3.33
C LEU A 105 -20.66 10.99 4.13
N THR A 106 -21.74 10.28 3.85
CA THR A 106 -22.88 10.28 4.77
C THR A 106 -22.47 9.59 6.08
N PRO A 107 -23.12 9.86 7.22
CA PRO A 107 -22.81 9.19 8.49
C PRO A 107 -22.81 7.66 8.39
N PHE A 108 -23.71 7.10 7.59
CA PHE A 108 -23.78 5.65 7.36
C PHE A 108 -22.56 5.13 6.61
N GLN A 109 -22.15 5.80 5.53
CA GLN A 109 -20.96 5.47 4.78
C GLN A 109 -19.69 5.61 5.64
N GLY A 110 -19.60 6.70 6.43
CA GLY A 110 -18.49 6.92 7.35
C GLY A 110 -18.32 5.80 8.37
N LEU A 111 -19.42 5.30 8.94
CA LEU A 111 -19.40 4.16 9.85
C LEU A 111 -18.93 2.86 9.16
N HIS A 112 -19.32 2.64 7.90
CA HIS A 112 -18.83 1.49 7.13
C HIS A 112 -17.35 1.60 6.80
N LEU A 113 -16.86 2.81 6.47
CA LEU A 113 -15.42 3.06 6.28
C LEU A 113 -14.65 2.78 7.57
N LEU A 114 -15.10 3.34 8.69
CA LEU A 114 -14.48 3.10 10.00
C LEU A 114 -14.45 1.62 10.36
N HIS A 115 -15.55 0.90 10.14
CA HIS A 115 -15.63 -0.53 10.41
C HIS A 115 -14.61 -1.33 9.58
N ALA A 116 -14.52 -1.04 8.26
CA ALA A 116 -13.59 -1.73 7.38
C ALA A 116 -12.12 -1.45 7.77
N LEU A 117 -11.79 -0.20 8.09
CA LEU A 117 -10.46 0.18 8.57
C LEU A 117 -10.15 -0.48 9.91
N ALA A 118 -11.07 -0.43 10.88
CA ALA A 118 -10.87 -1.00 12.21
C ALA A 118 -10.62 -2.51 12.15
N ALA A 119 -11.42 -3.26 11.38
CA ALA A 119 -11.23 -4.70 11.20
C ALA A 119 -9.87 -5.02 10.54
N GLY A 120 -9.46 -4.22 9.55
CA GLY A 120 -8.17 -4.40 8.89
C GLY A 120 -6.97 -4.06 9.79
N ILE A 121 -7.03 -2.95 10.51
CA ILE A 121 -5.99 -2.53 11.46
C ILE A 121 -5.91 -3.52 12.64
N GLU A 122 -7.03 -4.03 13.14
CA GLU A 122 -7.04 -5.09 14.15
C GLU A 122 -6.27 -6.32 13.68
N CYS A 123 -6.50 -6.79 12.44
CA CYS A 123 -5.74 -7.92 11.88
C CYS A 123 -4.23 -7.65 11.88
N ILE A 124 -3.80 -6.46 11.49
CA ILE A 124 -2.39 -6.05 11.47
C ILE A 124 -1.81 -6.06 12.90
N HIS A 125 -2.52 -5.48 13.86
CA HIS A 125 -2.11 -5.42 15.26
C HIS A 125 -2.04 -6.81 15.91
N LEU A 126 -2.96 -7.72 15.60
CA LEU A 126 -2.92 -9.12 16.05
C LEU A 126 -1.69 -9.86 15.51
N MET A 127 -1.22 -9.51 14.31
CA MET A 127 0.04 -10.01 13.75
C MET A 127 1.28 -9.36 14.38
N LYS A 128 1.11 -8.52 15.42
CA LYS A 128 2.18 -7.76 16.10
C LYS A 128 2.95 -6.89 15.10
N GLU A 129 2.23 -6.19 14.25
CA GLU A 129 2.70 -5.19 13.30
C GLU A 129 1.85 -3.92 13.41
N TYR A 130 2.23 -2.87 12.68
CA TYR A 130 1.52 -1.60 12.60
C TYR A 130 1.66 -1.04 11.20
N HIS A 131 0.78 -0.12 10.80
CA HIS A 131 0.87 0.58 9.52
C HIS A 131 1.97 1.65 9.56
N GLY A 132 1.81 2.61 10.45
CA GLY A 132 2.80 3.65 10.77
C GLY A 132 2.83 4.85 9.83
N ASP A 133 2.00 4.85 8.79
CA ASP A 133 1.84 5.95 7.83
C ASP A 133 0.43 5.92 7.24
N LEU A 134 -0.59 5.81 8.11
CA LEU A 134 -1.98 5.66 7.69
C LEU A 134 -2.58 7.02 7.35
N HIS A 135 -2.94 7.20 6.08
CA HIS A 135 -3.66 8.38 5.57
C HIS A 135 -4.41 8.05 4.28
N THR A 136 -5.25 8.95 3.81
CA THR A 136 -6.17 8.70 2.68
C THR A 136 -5.48 8.36 1.36
N ASP A 137 -4.23 8.81 1.13
CA ASP A 137 -3.44 8.48 -0.06
C ASP A 137 -2.76 7.11 0.02
N ASN A 138 -2.79 6.45 1.20
CA ASN A 138 -2.28 5.10 1.41
C ASN A 138 -3.41 4.06 1.51
N ILE A 139 -4.64 4.43 1.14
CA ILE A 139 -5.81 3.57 1.16
C ILE A 139 -6.41 3.54 -0.24
N ILE A 140 -6.52 2.35 -0.83
CA ILE A 140 -7.29 2.14 -2.05
C ILE A 140 -8.70 1.67 -1.68
N VAL A 141 -9.69 2.30 -2.26
CA VAL A 141 -11.07 1.82 -2.32
C VAL A 141 -11.18 0.92 -3.54
N GLU A 142 -11.12 -0.38 -3.32
CA GLU A 142 -11.23 -1.41 -4.37
C GLU A 142 -12.67 -1.54 -4.84
N ARG A 143 -13.58 -1.54 -3.89
CA ARG A 143 -15.02 -1.58 -4.16
C ARG A 143 -15.79 -0.88 -3.04
N TYR A 144 -16.86 -0.20 -3.44
CA TYR A 144 -17.85 0.38 -2.55
C TYR A 144 -19.26 -0.10 -2.96
N GLY A 145 -20.03 -0.54 -1.97
CA GLY A 145 -21.41 -1.04 -2.17
C GLY A 145 -22.17 -1.02 -0.84
N LEU A 146 -22.46 -2.20 -0.29
CA LEU A 146 -22.99 -2.32 1.07
C LEU A 146 -21.93 -2.05 2.17
N GLY A 147 -20.67 -1.93 1.79
CA GLY A 147 -19.52 -1.63 2.63
C GLY A 147 -18.34 -1.21 1.78
N PHE A 148 -17.17 -1.09 2.41
CA PHE A 148 -15.91 -0.79 1.76
C PHE A 148 -15.04 -2.03 1.68
N ASP A 149 -14.56 -2.36 0.48
CA ASP A 149 -13.41 -3.24 0.27
C ASP A 149 -12.19 -2.34 0.11
N LEU A 150 -11.25 -2.44 1.03
CA LEU A 150 -10.09 -1.55 1.11
C LEU A 150 -8.78 -2.31 0.98
N LYS A 151 -7.77 -1.63 0.45
CA LYS A 151 -6.37 -2.08 0.51
C LYS A 151 -5.47 -0.98 1.04
N LEU A 152 -4.59 -1.36 1.96
CA LEU A 152 -3.60 -0.48 2.54
C LEU A 152 -2.26 -0.61 1.81
N LEU A 153 -1.64 0.54 1.53
CA LEU A 153 -0.38 0.70 0.84
C LEU A 153 0.69 1.28 1.77
N ASP A 154 1.93 1.22 1.34
CA ASP A 154 3.07 1.98 1.89
C ASP A 154 3.24 1.93 3.42
N PHE A 155 3.29 0.72 3.95
CA PHE A 155 3.56 0.46 5.36
C PHE A 155 4.92 1.00 5.80
N TYR A 156 4.96 1.67 6.94
CA TYR A 156 6.23 1.97 7.59
C TYR A 156 6.93 0.68 8.03
N HIS A 157 8.20 0.52 7.68
CA HIS A 157 8.90 -0.76 7.77
C HIS A 157 10.13 -0.74 8.70
N TRP A 158 10.41 0.40 9.34
CA TRP A 158 11.55 0.55 10.22
C TRP A 158 11.19 0.31 11.69
N GLY A 159 12.10 -0.40 12.39
CA GLY A 159 12.01 -0.62 13.82
C GLY A 159 11.10 -1.78 14.22
N THR A 160 11.10 -2.07 15.52
CA THR A 160 10.19 -3.04 16.14
C THR A 160 8.90 -2.33 16.55
N PRO A 161 7.74 -2.98 16.39
CA PRO A 161 6.47 -2.43 16.85
C PRO A 161 6.51 -2.07 18.34
N ARG A 162 6.00 -0.90 18.68
CA ARG A 162 5.87 -0.40 20.05
C ARG A 162 4.40 -0.07 20.31
N PRO A 163 3.95 -0.04 21.58
CA PRO A 163 2.59 0.37 21.91
C PRO A 163 2.19 1.73 21.33
N ALA A 164 3.14 2.67 21.27
CA ALA A 164 2.92 3.98 20.64
C ALA A 164 2.54 3.88 19.17
N ASN A 165 3.18 3.00 18.40
CA ASN A 165 2.87 2.84 16.97
C ASN A 165 1.45 2.29 16.75
N ILE A 166 1.01 1.38 17.61
CA ILE A 166 -0.36 0.84 17.60
C ILE A 166 -1.37 1.95 17.95
N HIS A 167 -1.05 2.76 18.96
CA HIS A 167 -1.87 3.91 19.33
C HIS A 167 -1.96 4.92 18.18
N ASP A 168 -0.84 5.23 17.52
CA ASP A 168 -0.79 6.19 16.40
C ASP A 168 -1.66 5.71 15.22
N ASP A 169 -1.60 4.42 14.84
CA ASP A 169 -2.49 3.86 13.81
C ASP A 169 -3.97 4.08 14.15
N VAL A 170 -4.36 3.89 15.43
CA VAL A 170 -5.75 4.11 15.87
C VAL A 170 -6.12 5.59 15.77
N VAL A 171 -5.22 6.48 16.17
CA VAL A 171 -5.45 7.94 16.09
C VAL A 171 -5.63 8.37 14.64
N GLU A 172 -4.76 7.91 13.74
CA GLU A 172 -4.87 8.25 12.31
C GLU A 172 -6.15 7.66 11.68
N MET A 173 -6.55 6.44 12.04
CA MET A 173 -7.82 5.86 11.61
C MET A 173 -9.02 6.73 12.02
N ILE A 174 -9.03 7.23 13.26
CA ILE A 174 -10.10 8.12 13.76
C ILE A 174 -10.07 9.48 13.04
N ARG A 175 -8.88 10.01 12.73
CA ARG A 175 -8.76 11.23 11.92
C ARG A 175 -9.35 11.06 10.53
N ILE A 176 -9.00 9.97 9.85
CA ILE A 176 -9.57 9.64 8.52
C ILE A 176 -11.09 9.59 8.59
N PHE A 177 -11.64 8.93 9.60
CA PHE A 177 -13.11 8.88 9.81
C PHE A 177 -13.73 10.25 10.05
N TYR A 178 -13.07 11.11 10.84
CA TYR A 178 -13.57 12.44 11.14
C TYR A 178 -13.55 13.37 9.92
N ASP A 179 -12.53 13.24 9.07
CA ASP A 179 -12.34 14.08 7.87
C ASP A 179 -13.18 13.57 6.68
N ALA A 180 -13.55 12.28 6.67
CA ALA A 180 -14.35 11.67 5.62
C ALA A 180 -15.86 11.97 5.79
#